data_9ae17899ea3c2f80fb53dc44181f0af3
#
_entry.id   9ae17899ea3c2f80fb53dc44181f0af3
#
_cell.length_a   1.000
_cell.length_b   1.000
_cell.length_c   1.000
_cell.angle_alpha   90.00
_cell.angle_beta   90.00
_cell.angle_gamma   90.00
#
_symmetry.space_group_name_H-M   'P 1'
#
loop_
_entity.id
_entity.type
_entity.pdbx_description
1 polymer ?
#
loop_
_entity_poly.entity_id
_entity_poly.type
_entity_poly.pdbx_seq_one_letter_code
_entity_poly.pdbx_strand_id
1 'polypeptide(L)'
;SGFKKAVDEEVKSQRMKTELVTNVSHDLKTPLTAIITYVNLLKIEQDPERQKEYIDVLDRKSLRLKALIEDLFEISKASSKSVNLNIANIDIVNLFKQVKLEMEEKITEANLDFRLDIPEDKVIVALDGQKTYRIFENLIGNAAKYAMPHTRVYVKIATEDGDAVFQMKNVSANELTF
;
A
#
# COMPACT_ATOMS: atom_id res chain seq x y z
N SER A 1 -33.48 15.36 6.69
CA SER A 1 -32.16 15.03 7.21
C SER A 1 -31.53 13.78 6.59
N GLY A 2 -32.27 12.68 6.36
CA GLY A 2 -31.74 11.48 5.70
C GLY A 2 -31.35 11.70 4.22
N PHE A 3 -32.16 12.44 3.47
CA PHE A 3 -31.88 12.77 2.08
C PHE A 3 -30.58 13.60 1.91
N LYS A 4 -30.37 14.60 2.76
CA LYS A 4 -29.14 15.41 2.73
C LYS A 4 -27.89 14.56 3.00
N LYS A 5 -27.95 13.64 3.97
CA LYS A 5 -26.87 12.73 4.27
C LYS A 5 -26.55 11.80 3.09
N ALA A 6 -27.55 11.24 2.42
CA ALA A 6 -27.39 10.40 1.25
C ALA A 6 -26.76 11.17 0.05
N VAL A 7 -27.18 12.43 -0.16
CA VAL A 7 -26.59 13.29 -1.19
C VAL A 7 -25.14 13.63 -0.86
N ASP A 8 -24.83 13.96 0.40
CA ASP A 8 -23.46 14.27 0.83
C ASP A 8 -22.53 13.04 0.69
N GLU A 9 -23.01 11.84 1.00
CA GLU A 9 -22.29 10.58 0.80
C GLU A 9 -22.02 10.29 -0.68
N GLU A 10 -23.02 10.50 -1.55
CA GLU A 10 -22.86 10.33 -3.00
C GLU A 10 -21.87 11.33 -3.60
N VAL A 11 -21.96 12.61 -3.22
CA VAL A 11 -21.02 13.66 -3.65
C VAL A 11 -19.58 13.32 -3.20
N LYS A 12 -19.41 12.86 -1.96
CA LYS A 12 -18.12 12.42 -1.44
C LYS A 12 -17.57 11.22 -2.21
N SER A 13 -18.42 10.25 -2.52
CA SER A 13 -18.06 9.08 -3.33
C SER A 13 -17.61 9.48 -4.73
N GLN A 14 -18.33 10.38 -5.40
CA GLN A 14 -17.99 10.87 -6.74
C GLN A 14 -16.68 11.67 -6.74
N ARG A 15 -16.44 12.52 -5.73
CA ARG A 15 -15.16 13.24 -5.59
C ARG A 15 -14.01 12.28 -5.42
N MET A 16 -14.13 11.29 -4.52
CA MET A 16 -13.09 10.27 -4.34
C MET A 16 -12.79 9.50 -5.62
N LYS A 17 -13.82 9.13 -6.41
CA LYS A 17 -13.61 8.48 -7.71
C LYS A 17 -12.85 9.36 -8.69
N THR A 18 -13.18 10.66 -8.77
CA THR A 18 -12.53 11.62 -9.66
C THR A 18 -11.07 11.85 -9.26
N GLU A 19 -10.80 12.07 -7.96
CA GLU A 19 -9.45 12.24 -7.44
C GLU A 19 -8.60 10.97 -7.65
N LEU A 20 -9.19 9.80 -7.43
CA LEU A 20 -8.53 8.52 -7.69
C LEU A 20 -8.11 8.39 -9.15
N VAL A 21 -9.03 8.64 -10.09
CA VAL A 21 -8.74 8.55 -11.54
C VAL A 21 -7.64 9.55 -11.93
N THR A 22 -7.70 10.77 -11.40
CA THR A 22 -6.69 11.81 -11.70
C THR A 22 -5.31 11.41 -11.15
N ASN A 23 -5.24 11.01 -9.88
CA ASN A 23 -3.99 10.62 -9.24
C ASN A 23 -3.39 9.36 -9.88
N VAL A 24 -4.21 8.36 -10.14
CA VAL A 24 -3.76 7.13 -10.82
C VAL A 24 -3.26 7.43 -12.24
N SER A 25 -3.95 8.29 -12.99
CA SER A 25 -3.51 8.69 -14.32
C SER A 25 -2.15 9.37 -14.30
N HIS A 26 -1.92 10.26 -13.34
CA HIS A 26 -0.61 10.91 -13.13
C HIS A 26 0.46 9.89 -12.74
N ASP A 27 0.16 8.99 -11.81
CA ASP A 27 1.11 7.99 -11.30
C ASP A 27 1.47 6.93 -12.35
N LEU A 28 0.55 6.62 -13.28
CA LEU A 28 0.83 5.76 -14.43
C LEU A 28 1.67 6.47 -15.50
N LYS A 29 1.43 7.77 -15.73
CA LYS A 29 2.14 8.55 -16.74
C LYS A 29 3.63 8.68 -16.45
N THR A 30 4.00 8.82 -15.19
CA THR A 30 5.40 9.02 -14.76
C THR A 30 6.31 7.84 -15.14
N PRO A 31 6.04 6.58 -14.72
CA PRO A 31 6.86 5.43 -15.14
C PRO A 31 6.78 5.17 -16.63
N LEU A 32 5.63 5.37 -17.28
CA LEU A 32 5.47 5.19 -18.72
C LEU A 32 6.34 6.17 -19.50
N THR A 33 6.36 7.45 -19.12
CA THR A 33 7.23 8.47 -19.75
C THR A 33 8.70 8.09 -19.59
N ALA A 34 9.10 7.64 -18.39
CA ALA A 34 10.48 7.17 -18.17
C ALA A 34 10.82 5.97 -19.09
N ILE A 35 9.93 4.99 -19.20
CA ILE A 35 10.14 3.82 -20.09
C ILE A 35 10.35 4.29 -21.53
N ILE A 36 9.50 5.17 -22.06
CA ILE A 36 9.63 5.70 -23.42
C ILE A 36 10.97 6.43 -23.60
N THR A 37 11.36 7.24 -22.63
CA THR A 37 12.63 7.99 -22.65
C THR A 37 13.82 7.05 -22.70
N TYR A 38 13.90 6.07 -21.81
CA TYR A 38 15.02 5.12 -21.75
C TYR A 38 15.07 4.18 -22.94
N VAL A 39 13.93 3.79 -23.53
CA VAL A 39 13.89 3.08 -24.81
C VAL A 39 14.50 3.92 -25.94
N ASN A 40 14.21 5.22 -26.00
CA ASN A 40 14.79 6.09 -27.03
C ASN A 40 16.29 6.33 -26.80
N LEU A 41 16.72 6.48 -25.56
CA LEU A 41 18.16 6.56 -25.23
C LEU A 41 18.88 5.27 -25.61
N LEU A 42 18.30 4.11 -25.31
CA LEU A 42 18.90 2.80 -25.63
C LEU A 42 19.12 2.59 -27.14
N LYS A 43 18.26 3.15 -28.00
CA LYS A 43 18.37 3.06 -29.45
C LYS A 43 19.63 3.75 -30.04
N ILE A 44 20.15 4.76 -29.32
CA ILE A 44 21.29 5.56 -29.81
C ILE A 44 22.55 5.37 -28.97
N GLU A 45 22.45 4.72 -27.79
CA GLU A 45 23.57 4.46 -26.90
C GLU A 45 24.45 3.35 -27.47
N GLN A 46 25.75 3.57 -27.49
CA GLN A 46 26.74 2.60 -27.99
C GLN A 46 27.61 2.02 -26.86
N ASP A 47 27.60 2.65 -25.69
CA ASP A 47 28.34 2.17 -24.52
C ASP A 47 27.57 1.01 -23.84
N PRO A 48 28.14 -0.21 -23.80
CA PRO A 48 27.47 -1.36 -23.19
C PRO A 48 27.12 -1.20 -21.70
N GLU A 49 27.94 -0.48 -20.94
CA GLU A 49 27.68 -0.26 -19.50
C GLU A 49 26.46 0.66 -19.33
N ARG A 50 26.35 1.72 -20.12
CA ARG A 50 25.17 2.60 -20.12
C ARG A 50 23.93 1.89 -20.64
N GLN A 51 24.05 1.03 -21.64
CA GLN A 51 22.93 0.22 -22.11
C GLN A 51 22.39 -0.66 -20.99
N LYS A 52 23.27 -1.27 -20.20
CA LYS A 52 22.88 -2.07 -19.03
C LYS A 52 22.17 -1.22 -17.97
N GLU A 53 22.71 -0.04 -17.64
CA GLU A 53 22.04 0.89 -16.70
C GLU A 53 20.64 1.27 -17.19
N TYR A 54 20.44 1.53 -18.48
CA TYR A 54 19.12 1.87 -19.05
C TYR A 54 18.16 0.69 -18.98
N ILE A 55 18.64 -0.53 -19.23
CA ILE A 55 17.84 -1.76 -19.09
C ILE A 55 17.40 -1.94 -17.64
N ASP A 56 18.27 -1.73 -16.66
CA ASP A 56 17.92 -1.83 -15.22
C ASP A 56 16.87 -0.77 -14.81
N VAL A 57 16.94 0.42 -15.40
CA VAL A 57 15.91 1.45 -15.17
C VAL A 57 14.58 1.02 -15.80
N LEU A 58 14.59 0.49 -17.04
CA LEU A 58 13.41 0.01 -17.72
C LEU A 58 12.71 -1.10 -16.94
N ASP A 59 13.48 -2.06 -16.42
CA ASP A 59 12.94 -3.15 -15.61
C ASP A 59 12.21 -2.62 -14.37
N ARG A 60 12.90 -1.79 -13.56
CA ARG A 60 12.29 -1.17 -12.36
C ARG A 60 11.03 -0.36 -12.67
N LYS A 61 11.03 0.42 -13.76
CA LYS A 61 9.87 1.25 -14.13
C LYS A 61 8.72 0.40 -14.65
N SER A 62 9.01 -0.69 -15.37
CA SER A 62 8.01 -1.65 -15.84
C SER A 62 7.35 -2.41 -14.69
N LEU A 63 8.11 -2.88 -13.72
CA LEU A 63 7.60 -3.51 -12.50
C LEU A 63 6.73 -2.55 -11.68
N ARG A 64 7.15 -1.28 -11.58
CA ARG A 64 6.34 -0.25 -10.91
C ARG A 64 5.01 -0.01 -11.63
N LEU A 65 5.03 0.09 -12.96
CA LEU A 65 3.83 0.28 -13.78
C LEU A 65 2.88 -0.91 -13.63
N LYS A 66 3.40 -2.13 -13.65
CA LYS A 66 2.62 -3.35 -13.41
C LYS A 66 1.91 -3.30 -12.06
N ALA A 67 2.62 -2.99 -10.97
CA ALA A 67 2.04 -2.90 -9.64
C ALA A 67 0.91 -1.85 -9.56
N LEU A 68 1.08 -0.67 -10.19
CA LEU A 68 0.04 0.36 -10.24
C LEU A 68 -1.22 -0.09 -10.99
N ILE A 69 -1.05 -0.85 -12.08
CA ILE A 69 -2.16 -1.42 -12.84
C ILE A 69 -2.90 -2.47 -11.99
N GLU A 70 -2.19 -3.34 -11.29
CA GLU A 70 -2.78 -4.35 -10.40
C GLU A 70 -3.57 -3.68 -9.27
N ASP A 71 -3.03 -2.62 -8.66
CA ASP A 71 -3.72 -1.83 -7.63
C ASP A 71 -5.01 -1.18 -8.18
N LEU A 72 -4.96 -0.63 -9.40
CA LEU A 72 -6.13 -0.05 -10.05
C LEU A 72 -7.23 -1.09 -10.32
N PHE A 73 -6.85 -2.29 -10.76
CA PHE A 73 -7.81 -3.39 -10.95
C PHE A 73 -8.46 -3.80 -9.62
N GLU A 74 -7.71 -3.86 -8.52
CA GLU A 74 -8.25 -4.18 -7.20
C GLU A 74 -9.26 -3.12 -6.73
N ILE A 75 -8.94 -1.83 -6.89
CA ILE A 75 -9.84 -0.73 -6.56
C ILE A 75 -11.11 -0.80 -7.42
N SER A 76 -10.98 -1.06 -8.72
CA SER A 76 -12.11 -1.20 -9.64
C SER A 76 -13.04 -2.35 -9.23
N LYS A 77 -12.47 -3.51 -8.86
CA LYS A 77 -13.24 -4.66 -8.35
C LYS A 77 -13.95 -4.33 -7.03
N ALA A 78 -13.26 -3.68 -6.10
CA ALA A 78 -13.84 -3.28 -4.82
C ALA A 78 -15.03 -2.32 -5.01
N SER A 79 -14.94 -1.40 -5.98
CA SER A 79 -16.00 -0.45 -6.31
C SER A 79 -17.24 -1.10 -6.97
N SER A 80 -17.06 -2.23 -7.64
CA SER A 80 -18.15 -2.94 -8.37
C SER A 80 -18.98 -3.89 -7.51
N LYS A 81 -18.78 -3.94 -6.18
CA LYS A 81 -19.43 -4.88 -5.24
C LYS A 81 -19.24 -6.37 -5.57
N SER A 82 -18.32 -6.71 -6.47
CA SER A 82 -18.04 -8.09 -6.91
C SER A 82 -16.80 -8.71 -6.23
N VAL A 83 -16.48 -8.27 -5.01
CA VAL A 83 -15.36 -8.84 -4.27
C VAL A 83 -15.82 -10.16 -3.64
N ASN A 84 -15.37 -11.27 -4.19
CA ASN A 84 -15.48 -12.56 -3.52
C ASN A 84 -14.40 -12.62 -2.43
N LEU A 85 -14.83 -12.60 -1.17
CA LEU A 85 -13.95 -12.79 -0.02
C LEU A 85 -13.84 -14.28 0.33
N ASN A 86 -12.62 -14.76 0.48
CA ASN A 86 -12.35 -16.10 0.99
C ASN A 86 -12.16 -16.02 2.52
N ILE A 87 -13.29 -16.02 3.23
CA ILE A 87 -13.30 -15.86 4.69
C ILE A 87 -12.89 -17.17 5.37
N ALA A 88 -11.89 -17.07 6.23
CA ALA A 88 -11.42 -18.16 7.09
C ALA A 88 -11.09 -17.63 8.49
N ASN A 89 -11.04 -18.52 9.47
CA ASN A 89 -10.60 -18.20 10.82
C ASN A 89 -9.08 -18.04 10.84
N ILE A 90 -8.58 -16.83 10.95
CA ILE A 90 -7.17 -16.47 10.87
C ILE A 90 -6.71 -15.84 12.19
N ASP A 91 -5.55 -16.25 12.66
CA ASP A 91 -4.83 -15.57 13.74
C ASP A 91 -4.20 -14.27 13.21
N ILE A 92 -4.86 -13.14 13.49
CA ILE A 92 -4.42 -11.83 13.00
C ILE A 92 -3.06 -11.40 13.58
N VAL A 93 -2.74 -11.83 14.80
CA VAL A 93 -1.44 -11.55 15.44
C VAL A 93 -0.32 -12.24 14.69
N ASN A 94 -0.51 -13.53 14.39
CA ASN A 94 0.49 -14.30 13.64
C ASN A 94 0.64 -13.80 12.20
N LEU A 95 -0.47 -13.47 11.55
CA LEU A 95 -0.46 -12.89 10.20
C LEU A 95 0.33 -11.58 10.16
N PHE A 96 0.10 -10.67 11.12
CA PHE A 96 0.84 -9.40 11.20
C PHE A 96 2.34 -9.63 11.44
N LYS A 97 2.71 -10.54 12.37
CA LYS A 97 4.12 -10.89 12.66
C LYS A 97 4.82 -11.41 11.41
N GLN A 98 4.15 -12.27 10.62
CA GLN A 98 4.67 -12.81 9.38
C GLN A 98 4.95 -11.68 8.37
N VAL A 99 3.97 -10.81 8.10
CA VAL A 99 4.13 -9.67 7.16
C VAL A 99 5.26 -8.75 7.61
N LYS A 100 5.31 -8.41 8.92
CA LYS A 100 6.40 -7.59 9.47
C LYS A 100 7.77 -8.22 9.22
N LEU A 101 7.90 -9.52 9.45
CA LEU A 101 9.17 -10.24 9.24
C LEU A 101 9.59 -10.22 7.76
N GLU A 102 8.65 -10.45 6.84
CA GLU A 102 8.93 -10.40 5.40
C GLU A 102 9.32 -9.00 4.91
N MET A 103 8.90 -7.96 5.62
CA MET A 103 9.23 -6.56 5.31
C MET A 103 10.39 -5.99 6.16
N GLU A 104 11.09 -6.81 6.93
CA GLU A 104 12.12 -6.37 7.88
C GLU A 104 13.27 -5.58 7.21
N GLU A 105 13.65 -5.98 5.98
CA GLU A 105 14.67 -5.28 5.20
C GLU A 105 14.24 -3.83 4.91
N LYS A 106 13.01 -3.61 4.42
CA LYS A 106 12.46 -2.27 4.15
C LYS A 106 12.33 -1.43 5.42
N ILE A 107 11.95 -2.05 6.54
CA ILE A 107 11.84 -1.39 7.84
C ILE A 107 13.22 -0.91 8.31
N THR A 108 14.23 -1.75 8.16
CA THR A 108 15.63 -1.46 8.54
C THR A 108 16.22 -0.36 7.65
N GLU A 109 16.04 -0.43 6.34
CA GLU A 109 16.48 0.60 5.39
C GLU A 109 15.84 1.98 5.68
N ALA A 110 14.58 1.98 6.11
CA ALA A 110 13.87 3.20 6.51
C ALA A 110 14.26 3.73 7.90
N ASN A 111 15.13 3.00 8.64
CA ASN A 111 15.55 3.32 10.01
C ASN A 111 14.35 3.51 10.97
N LEU A 112 13.37 2.62 10.92
CA LEU A 112 12.17 2.67 11.77
C LEU A 112 12.26 1.64 12.90
N ASP A 113 11.80 2.06 14.10
CA ASP A 113 11.72 1.20 15.30
C ASP A 113 10.24 0.82 15.55
N PHE A 114 9.88 -0.44 15.25
CA PHE A 114 8.53 -0.95 15.46
C PHE A 114 8.31 -1.37 16.91
N ARG A 115 7.38 -0.71 17.59
CA ARG A 115 6.93 -1.01 18.95
C ARG A 115 5.58 -1.71 18.91
N LEU A 116 5.57 -2.97 19.34
CA LEU A 116 4.39 -3.83 19.26
C LEU A 116 3.73 -3.94 20.64
N ASP A 117 2.47 -3.55 20.71
CA ASP A 117 1.53 -3.78 21.82
C ASP A 117 0.48 -4.78 21.32
N ILE A 118 0.83 -6.06 21.38
CA ILE A 118 0.04 -7.16 20.81
C ILE A 118 -0.10 -8.29 21.84
N PRO A 119 -1.25 -8.99 21.88
CA PRO A 119 -1.47 -10.10 22.79
C PRO A 119 -0.46 -11.23 22.59
N GLU A 120 -0.14 -11.95 23.68
CA GLU A 120 0.59 -13.20 23.60
C GLU A 120 -0.29 -14.33 23.05
N ASP A 121 -1.56 -14.31 23.40
CA ASP A 121 -2.56 -15.26 22.91
C ASP A 121 -2.98 -14.97 21.47
N LYS A 122 -3.48 -16.03 20.81
CA LYS A 122 -4.02 -15.92 19.46
C LYS A 122 -5.29 -15.06 19.45
N VAL A 123 -5.38 -14.19 18.46
CA VAL A 123 -6.63 -13.45 18.16
C VAL A 123 -7.19 -13.97 16.85
N ILE A 124 -8.15 -14.89 16.95
CA ILE A 124 -8.77 -15.54 15.78
C ILE A 124 -9.92 -14.68 15.28
N VAL A 125 -9.86 -14.31 14.01
CA VAL A 125 -10.85 -13.45 13.34
C VAL A 125 -11.29 -14.11 12.03
N ALA A 126 -12.58 -14.03 11.72
CA ALA A 126 -13.12 -14.44 10.43
C ALA A 126 -12.82 -13.35 9.38
N LEU A 127 -11.80 -13.58 8.55
CA LEU A 127 -11.35 -12.60 7.55
C LEU A 127 -10.71 -13.29 6.33
N ASP A 128 -10.52 -12.54 5.24
CA ASP A 128 -9.73 -12.98 4.09
C ASP A 128 -8.23 -12.76 4.36
N GLY A 129 -7.50 -13.87 4.56
CA GLY A 129 -6.08 -13.82 4.92
C GLY A 129 -5.20 -13.13 3.87
N GLN A 130 -5.46 -13.35 2.58
CA GLN A 130 -4.69 -12.71 1.49
C GLN A 130 -4.94 -11.20 1.42
N LYS A 131 -6.21 -10.79 1.55
CA LYS A 131 -6.56 -9.36 1.56
C LYS A 131 -6.00 -8.65 2.79
N THR A 132 -6.08 -9.28 3.95
CA THR A 132 -5.55 -8.72 5.20
C THR A 132 -4.02 -8.67 5.19
N TYR A 133 -3.35 -9.70 4.65
CA TYR A 133 -1.91 -9.67 4.40
C TYR A 133 -1.51 -8.42 3.58
N ARG A 134 -2.21 -8.17 2.47
CA ARG A 134 -1.95 -7.02 1.60
C ARG A 134 -2.22 -5.68 2.28
N ILE A 135 -3.23 -5.62 3.17
CA ILE A 135 -3.47 -4.42 4.00
C ILE A 135 -2.26 -4.13 4.89
N PHE A 136 -1.75 -5.13 5.59
CA PHE A 136 -0.58 -4.97 6.46
C PHE A 136 0.68 -4.61 5.67
N GLU A 137 0.92 -5.27 4.53
CA GLU A 137 2.02 -4.95 3.63
C GLU A 137 1.97 -3.49 3.17
N ASN A 138 0.80 -3.00 2.76
CA ASN A 138 0.61 -1.61 2.36
C ASN A 138 0.83 -0.64 3.51
N LEU A 139 0.33 -0.94 4.71
CA LEU A 139 0.51 -0.08 5.89
C LEU A 139 1.98 0.02 6.30
N ILE A 140 2.69 -1.10 6.37
CA ILE A 140 4.13 -1.12 6.68
C ILE A 140 4.92 -0.41 5.57
N GLY A 141 4.61 -0.68 4.30
CA GLY A 141 5.24 -0.03 3.16
C GLY A 141 5.03 1.49 3.14
N ASN A 142 3.83 1.96 3.52
CA ASN A 142 3.56 3.39 3.67
C ASN A 142 4.36 4.00 4.82
N ALA A 143 4.47 3.32 5.96
CA ALA A 143 5.32 3.79 7.05
C ALA A 143 6.78 3.85 6.61
N ALA A 144 7.32 2.81 5.97
CA ALA A 144 8.70 2.80 5.47
C ALA A 144 8.98 3.94 4.47
N LYS A 145 7.97 4.32 3.66
CA LYS A 145 8.11 5.36 2.64
C LYS A 145 7.93 6.80 3.15
N TYR A 146 7.04 7.00 4.13
CA TYR A 146 6.56 8.33 4.51
C TYR A 146 6.85 8.70 5.96
N ALA A 147 7.23 7.77 6.82
CA ALA A 147 7.60 8.10 8.19
C ALA A 147 8.96 8.82 8.24
N MET A 148 9.12 9.66 9.26
CA MET A 148 10.40 10.29 9.54
C MET A 148 11.41 9.23 9.98
N PRO A 149 12.61 9.14 9.36
CA PRO A 149 13.65 8.21 9.78
C PRO A 149 14.02 8.36 11.27
N HIS A 150 14.48 7.27 11.88
CA HIS A 150 14.84 7.22 13.30
C HIS A 150 13.68 7.49 14.26
N THR A 151 12.43 7.28 13.82
CA THR A 151 11.24 7.39 14.67
C THR A 151 10.61 6.02 14.94
N ARG A 152 9.65 6.03 15.86
CA ARG A 152 8.91 4.83 16.25
C ARG A 152 7.63 4.67 15.46
N VAL A 153 7.34 3.42 15.10
CA VAL A 153 6.03 3.01 14.59
C VAL A 153 5.37 2.15 15.67
N TYR A 154 4.25 2.63 16.20
CA TYR A 154 3.50 1.92 17.23
C TYR A 154 2.41 1.09 16.58
N VAL A 155 2.37 -0.20 16.87
CA VAL A 155 1.33 -1.12 16.41
C VAL A 155 0.64 -1.72 17.61
N LYS A 156 -0.68 -1.61 17.66
CA LYS A 156 -1.52 -2.23 18.68
C LYS A 156 -2.50 -3.20 18.01
N ILE A 157 -2.60 -4.41 18.56
CA ILE A 157 -3.69 -5.36 18.27
C ILE A 157 -4.37 -5.66 19.61
N ALA A 158 -5.69 -5.48 19.67
CA ALA A 158 -6.47 -5.73 20.86
C ALA A 158 -7.83 -6.32 20.49
N THR A 159 -8.51 -6.92 21.47
CA THR A 159 -9.91 -7.31 21.34
C THR A 159 -10.74 -6.35 22.18
N GLU A 160 -11.66 -5.63 21.55
CA GLU A 160 -12.55 -4.65 22.18
C GLU A 160 -14.00 -5.01 21.80
N ASP A 161 -14.86 -5.23 22.78
CA ASP A 161 -16.28 -5.59 22.60
C ASP A 161 -16.54 -6.79 21.67
N GLY A 162 -15.58 -7.73 21.60
CA GLY A 162 -15.65 -8.92 20.74
C GLY A 162 -15.07 -8.73 19.33
N ASP A 163 -14.70 -7.52 18.98
CA ASP A 163 -14.03 -7.20 17.71
C ASP A 163 -12.51 -7.13 17.87
N ALA A 164 -11.78 -7.52 16.84
CA ALA A 164 -10.34 -7.28 16.78
C ALA A 164 -10.04 -5.87 16.27
N VAL A 165 -9.30 -5.11 17.06
CA VAL A 165 -8.89 -3.75 16.72
C VAL A 165 -7.41 -3.74 16.37
N PHE A 166 -7.08 -3.27 15.17
CA PHE A 166 -5.72 -3.01 14.72
C PHE A 166 -5.48 -1.50 14.62
N GLN A 167 -4.42 -1.02 15.24
CA GLN A 167 -3.99 0.37 15.15
C GLN A 167 -2.51 0.45 14.79
N MET A 168 -2.16 1.35 13.89
CA MET A 168 -0.78 1.66 13.54
C MET A 168 -0.59 3.17 13.53
N LYS A 169 0.47 3.66 14.20
CA LYS A 169 0.79 5.09 14.32
C LYS A 169 2.26 5.32 14.02
N ASN A 170 2.54 6.28 13.16
CA ASN A 170 3.90 6.74 12.85
C ASN A 170 3.95 8.27 12.78
N VAL A 171 5.16 8.82 12.84
CA VAL A 171 5.41 10.26 12.62
C VAL A 171 5.70 10.45 11.14
N SER A 172 4.91 11.28 10.46
CA SER A 172 5.13 11.60 9.04
C SER A 172 6.33 12.54 8.87
N ALA A 173 7.14 12.29 7.84
CA ALA A 173 8.24 13.17 7.45
C ALA A 173 7.74 14.49 6.80
N ASN A 174 6.52 14.47 6.24
CA ASN A 174 5.89 15.62 5.62
C ASN A 174 4.58 15.97 6.34
N GLU A 175 4.20 17.24 6.28
CA GLU A 175 2.89 17.68 6.76
C GLU A 175 1.78 16.99 5.96
N LEU A 176 0.80 16.43 6.68
CA LEU A 176 -0.37 15.82 6.06
C LEU A 176 -1.39 16.91 5.75
N THR A 177 -1.58 17.23 4.49
CA THR A 177 -2.68 18.09 4.03
C THR A 177 -3.90 17.23 3.78
N PHE A 178 -4.98 17.49 4.52
CA PHE A 178 -6.28 16.81 4.40
C PHE A 178 -7.25 17.64 3.56
#